data_eccd1c541b42eb9ec52fa2dab9ec91f7
#
_entry.id   eccd1c541b42eb9ec52fa2dab9ec91f7
#
_cell.length_a   1.000
_cell.length_b   1.000
_cell.length_c   1.000
_cell.angle_alpha   90.00
_cell.angle_beta   90.00
_cell.angle_gamma   90.00
#
_symmetry.space_group_name_H-M   'P 1'
#
loop_
_entity.id
_entity.type
_entity.pdbx_description
1 polymer ?
#
loop_
_entity_poly.entity_id
_entity_poly.type
_entity_poly.pdbx_seq_one_letter_code
_entity_poly.pdbx_strand_id
1 'polypeptide(L)'
;MKKFRLFLLGLLFLSLFALPNVTTAQSLQFTLPVAEVEAYIEEDGTLSLYYILVFQNSPNGAPIDFLDIGMPTSAYNLKNIEADIDGQPITDVEDSPYVSNGFALGLGDKTIQPGQSGQVNIWVTGVQNVFKGVVNVFPFY
;
A
#
# COMPACT_ATOMS: atom_id res chain seq x y z
N MET A 1 4.60 -60.36 -21.35
CA MET A 1 3.79 -59.85 -20.23
C MET A 1 4.62 -59.10 -19.19
N LYS A 2 5.85 -59.49 -18.81
CA LYS A 2 6.68 -58.76 -17.81
C LYS A 2 7.08 -57.35 -18.28
N LYS A 3 7.46 -57.15 -19.55
CA LYS A 3 7.86 -55.86 -20.12
C LYS A 3 6.71 -54.84 -20.13
N PHE A 4 5.46 -55.28 -20.35
CA PHE A 4 4.27 -54.44 -20.33
C PHE A 4 3.94 -53.94 -18.90
N ARG A 5 4.13 -54.81 -17.90
CA ARG A 5 3.95 -54.42 -16.48
C ARG A 5 5.00 -53.43 -16.02
N LEU A 6 6.26 -53.55 -16.47
CA LEU A 6 7.30 -52.55 -16.18
C LEU A 6 7.00 -51.19 -16.82
N PHE A 7 6.48 -51.18 -18.05
CA PHE A 7 6.08 -49.95 -18.74
C PHE A 7 4.91 -49.24 -18.03
N LEU A 8 3.92 -50.03 -17.57
CA LEU A 8 2.79 -49.46 -16.80
C LEU A 8 3.22 -48.89 -15.45
N LEU A 9 4.17 -49.56 -14.75
CA LEU A 9 4.75 -49.07 -13.50
C LEU A 9 5.55 -47.79 -13.71
N GLY A 10 6.31 -47.70 -14.81
CA GLY A 10 7.05 -46.47 -15.18
C GLY A 10 6.12 -45.28 -15.47
N LEU A 11 5.00 -45.52 -16.18
CA LEU A 11 4.00 -44.52 -16.49
C LEU A 11 3.29 -44.01 -15.22
N LEU A 12 2.98 -44.93 -14.28
CA LEU A 12 2.39 -44.59 -12.98
C LEU A 12 3.35 -43.74 -12.13
N PHE A 13 4.66 -44.08 -12.15
CA PHE A 13 5.67 -43.33 -11.43
C PHE A 13 5.87 -41.94 -12.02
N LEU A 14 5.80 -41.77 -13.34
CA LEU A 14 5.91 -40.50 -14.02
C LEU A 14 4.72 -39.59 -13.73
N SER A 15 3.52 -40.15 -13.52
CA SER A 15 2.31 -39.38 -13.19
C SER A 15 2.35 -38.76 -11.79
N LEU A 16 3.13 -39.32 -10.85
CA LEU A 16 3.29 -38.76 -9.51
C LEU A 16 4.08 -37.45 -9.49
N PHE A 17 4.93 -37.22 -10.50
CA PHE A 17 5.70 -35.96 -10.61
C PHE A 17 4.94 -34.84 -11.36
N ALA A 18 3.78 -35.13 -11.91
CA ALA A 18 2.94 -34.18 -12.64
C ALA A 18 1.87 -33.52 -11.77
N LEU A 19 1.98 -33.58 -10.43
CA LEU A 19 1.09 -32.86 -9.54
C LEU A 19 1.37 -31.36 -9.70
N PRO A 20 0.39 -30.56 -10.15
CA PRO A 20 0.58 -29.10 -10.19
C PRO A 20 0.84 -28.62 -8.76
N ASN A 21 1.97 -27.92 -8.56
CA ASN A 21 2.16 -27.17 -7.34
C ASN A 21 1.06 -26.10 -7.30
N VAL A 22 0.07 -26.28 -6.44
CA VAL A 22 -0.92 -25.24 -6.17
C VAL A 22 -0.21 -24.17 -5.37
N THR A 23 0.37 -23.20 -6.07
CA THR A 23 0.81 -21.95 -5.45
C THR A 23 -0.45 -21.19 -5.03
N THR A 24 -0.82 -21.31 -3.77
CA THR A 24 -1.78 -20.37 -3.17
C THR A 24 -1.13 -19.00 -3.21
N ALA A 25 -1.67 -18.08 -4.04
CA ALA A 25 -1.31 -16.70 -3.95
C ALA A 25 -1.66 -16.23 -2.54
N GLN A 26 -0.66 -15.82 -1.76
CA GLN A 26 -0.89 -15.18 -0.46
C GLN A 26 -1.61 -13.86 -0.74
N SER A 27 -2.89 -13.78 -0.36
CA SER A 27 -3.65 -12.55 -0.45
C SER A 27 -3.27 -11.64 0.72
N LEU A 28 -3.13 -10.34 0.47
CA LEU A 28 -3.08 -9.33 1.52
C LEU A 28 -4.37 -9.44 2.33
N GLN A 29 -4.25 -9.74 3.61
CA GLN A 29 -5.37 -9.82 4.54
C GLN A 29 -5.01 -9.00 5.77
N PHE A 30 -5.53 -7.78 5.82
CA PHE A 30 -5.34 -6.90 6.97
C PHE A 30 -6.63 -6.15 7.28
N THR A 31 -6.69 -5.56 8.47
CA THR A 31 -7.70 -4.58 8.85
C THR A 31 -7.03 -3.25 9.20
N LEU A 32 -7.75 -2.16 9.05
CA LEU A 32 -7.37 -0.82 9.50
C LEU A 32 -8.26 -0.42 10.69
N PRO A 33 -7.90 -0.79 11.94
CA PRO A 33 -8.67 -0.38 13.10
C PRO A 33 -8.64 1.13 13.36
N VAL A 34 -7.59 1.82 12.88
CA VAL A 34 -7.51 3.29 12.86
C VAL A 34 -7.14 3.74 11.45
N ALA A 35 -7.93 4.67 10.93
CA ALA A 35 -7.67 5.37 9.67
C ALA A 35 -8.15 6.82 9.83
N GLU A 36 -7.27 7.68 10.30
CA GLU A 36 -7.53 9.09 10.55
C GLU A 36 -6.75 9.93 9.55
N VAL A 37 -7.40 10.97 9.02
CA VAL A 37 -6.76 11.95 8.13
C VAL A 37 -7.15 13.34 8.60
N GLU A 38 -6.15 14.11 8.98
CA GLU A 38 -6.29 15.52 9.28
C GLU A 38 -5.84 16.35 8.08
N ALA A 39 -6.59 17.40 7.77
CA ALA A 39 -6.32 18.29 6.65
C ALA A 39 -6.20 19.73 7.13
N TYR A 40 -5.08 20.36 6.86
CA TYR A 40 -4.76 21.73 7.26
C TYR A 40 -4.68 22.61 6.01
N ILE A 41 -5.53 23.63 5.95
CA ILE A 41 -5.51 24.63 4.88
C ILE A 41 -4.50 25.70 5.27
N GLU A 42 -3.45 25.83 4.47
CA GLU A 42 -2.38 26.81 4.70
C GLU A 42 -2.77 28.19 4.16
N GLU A 43 -2.12 29.24 4.68
CA GLU A 43 -2.40 30.63 4.29
C GLU A 43 -2.14 30.90 2.79
N ASP A 44 -1.24 30.15 2.15
CA ASP A 44 -0.93 30.25 0.73
C ASP A 44 -1.90 29.48 -0.18
N GLY A 45 -2.93 28.85 0.41
CA GLY A 45 -3.94 28.05 -0.29
C GLY A 45 -3.50 26.62 -0.62
N THR A 46 -2.35 26.18 -0.13
CA THR A 46 -1.97 24.76 -0.19
C THR A 46 -2.64 23.96 0.92
N LEU A 47 -2.56 22.64 0.83
CA LEU A 47 -3.07 21.73 1.83
C LEU A 47 -1.92 20.92 2.43
N SER A 48 -1.91 20.78 3.75
CA SER A 48 -1.11 19.80 4.46
C SER A 48 -2.02 18.68 4.95
N LEU A 49 -1.58 17.42 4.79
CA LEU A 49 -2.31 16.22 5.19
C LEU A 49 -1.49 15.44 6.21
N TYR A 50 -2.16 15.01 7.27
CA TYR A 50 -1.58 14.12 8.27
C TYR A 50 -2.42 12.86 8.38
N TYR A 51 -1.80 11.71 8.15
CA TYR A 51 -2.45 10.40 8.24
C TYR A 51 -1.95 9.65 9.47
N ILE A 52 -2.87 9.03 10.17
CA ILE A 52 -2.60 8.05 11.22
C ILE A 52 -3.31 6.75 10.82
N LEU A 53 -2.55 5.77 10.42
CA LEU A 53 -3.04 4.49 9.92
C LEU A 53 -2.50 3.36 10.78
N VAL A 54 -3.38 2.60 11.42
CA VAL A 54 -2.98 1.39 12.15
C VAL A 54 -3.37 0.18 11.32
N PHE A 55 -2.36 -0.58 10.90
CA PHE A 55 -2.53 -1.84 10.19
C PHE A 55 -2.48 -3.00 11.17
N GLN A 56 -3.45 -3.90 11.10
CA GLN A 56 -3.44 -5.17 11.79
C GLN A 56 -3.38 -6.28 10.73
N ASN A 57 -2.21 -6.87 10.55
CA ASN A 57 -2.03 -7.96 9.59
C ASN A 57 -2.63 -9.27 10.11
N SER A 58 -3.35 -10.00 9.25
CA SER A 58 -3.89 -11.31 9.59
C SER A 58 -2.77 -12.31 9.86
N PRO A 59 -2.93 -13.26 10.82
CA PRO A 59 -1.97 -14.34 11.03
C PRO A 59 -1.68 -15.20 9.79
N ASN A 60 -2.64 -15.24 8.85
CA ASN A 60 -2.51 -15.98 7.59
C ASN A 60 -2.28 -15.06 6.37
N GLY A 61 -2.11 -13.75 6.59
CA GLY A 61 -1.84 -12.78 5.53
C GLY A 61 -0.41 -12.85 5.01
N ALA A 62 -0.17 -12.22 3.86
CA ALA A 62 1.18 -11.94 3.40
C ALA A 62 1.80 -10.81 4.27
N PRO A 63 3.14 -10.73 4.41
CA PRO A 63 3.77 -9.56 4.98
C PRO A 63 3.35 -8.29 4.24
N ILE A 64 3.13 -7.20 4.97
CA ILE A 64 2.87 -5.88 4.39
C ILE A 64 4.22 -5.17 4.31
N ASP A 65 4.79 -5.09 3.13
CA ASP A 65 6.12 -4.55 2.86
C ASP A 65 6.10 -3.21 2.14
N PHE A 66 4.95 -2.82 1.60
CA PHE A 66 4.71 -1.51 1.01
C PHE A 66 3.27 -1.04 1.21
N LEU A 67 3.05 0.28 1.12
CA LEU A 67 1.76 0.93 1.23
C LEU A 67 1.57 1.91 0.08
N ASP A 68 0.44 1.84 -0.62
CA ASP A 68 0.04 2.84 -1.61
C ASP A 68 -0.96 3.82 -1.01
N ILE A 69 -0.62 5.10 -1.05
CA ILE A 69 -1.42 6.18 -0.48
C ILE A 69 -1.96 7.06 -1.61
N GLY A 70 -3.29 7.14 -1.70
CA GLY A 70 -3.96 8.01 -2.67
C GLY A 70 -3.94 9.48 -2.24
N MET A 71 -3.72 10.38 -3.20
CA MET A 71 -3.72 11.83 -2.99
C MET A 71 -4.89 12.50 -3.70
N PRO A 72 -5.41 13.61 -3.19
CA PRO A 72 -6.55 14.32 -3.79
C PRO A 72 -6.20 14.94 -5.16
N THR A 73 -4.94 15.21 -5.43
CA THR A 73 -4.42 15.71 -6.71
C THR A 73 -3.06 15.13 -7.00
N SER A 74 -2.58 15.28 -8.25
CA SER A 74 -1.18 14.99 -8.62
C SER A 74 -0.21 16.15 -8.34
N ALA A 75 -0.71 17.28 -7.82
CA ALA A 75 0.09 18.48 -7.59
C ALA A 75 0.69 18.47 -6.16
N TYR A 76 1.57 17.53 -5.89
CA TYR A 76 2.37 17.42 -4.67
C TYR A 76 3.81 17.03 -5.03
N ASN A 77 4.71 17.08 -4.05
CA ASN A 77 6.11 16.72 -4.23
C ASN A 77 6.51 15.63 -3.25
N LEU A 78 7.07 14.52 -3.74
CA LEU A 78 7.53 13.41 -2.90
C LEU A 78 8.54 13.83 -1.82
N LYS A 79 9.31 14.89 -2.08
CA LYS A 79 10.28 15.43 -1.10
C LYS A 79 9.62 16.11 0.11
N ASN A 80 8.33 16.43 -0.01
CA ASN A 80 7.53 17.04 1.05
C ASN A 80 6.71 15.99 1.81
N ILE A 81 7.07 14.72 1.68
CA ILE A 81 6.44 13.60 2.37
C ILE A 81 7.41 13.10 3.43
N GLU A 82 6.96 13.12 4.66
CA GLU A 82 7.64 12.50 5.79
C GLU A 82 6.75 11.37 6.31
N ALA A 83 7.34 10.21 6.59
CA ALA A 83 6.60 9.07 7.09
C ALA A 83 7.43 8.29 8.11
N ASP A 84 6.72 7.69 9.05
CA ASP A 84 7.29 6.74 10.02
C ASP A 84 6.35 5.55 10.24
N ILE A 85 6.92 4.45 10.72
CA ILE A 85 6.18 3.33 11.26
C ILE A 85 6.66 3.07 12.69
N ASP A 86 5.76 3.13 13.66
CA ASP A 86 6.05 2.96 15.09
C ASP A 86 7.20 3.88 15.57
N GLY A 87 7.25 5.11 15.03
CA GLY A 87 8.29 6.11 15.32
C GLY A 87 9.62 5.89 14.59
N GLN A 88 9.72 4.91 13.70
CA GLN A 88 10.92 4.66 12.87
C GLN A 88 10.72 5.25 11.48
N PRO A 89 11.60 6.14 11.00
CA PRO A 89 11.39 6.84 9.73
C PRO A 89 11.37 5.87 8.54
N ILE A 90 10.45 6.12 7.61
CA ILE A 90 10.37 5.49 6.29
C ILE A 90 11.03 6.44 5.30
N THR A 91 12.07 5.99 4.62
CA THR A 91 12.85 6.80 3.67
C THR A 91 12.61 6.42 2.22
N ASP A 92 11.98 5.28 1.98
CA ASP A 92 11.64 4.79 0.66
C ASP A 92 10.26 5.31 0.27
N VAL A 93 10.24 6.44 -0.48
CA VAL A 93 9.03 7.13 -0.93
C VAL A 93 9.14 7.35 -2.43
N GLU A 94 8.25 6.76 -3.19
CA GLU A 94 8.23 6.84 -4.66
C GLU A 94 6.82 7.03 -5.22
N ASP A 95 6.70 7.30 -6.52
CA ASP A 95 5.38 7.35 -7.17
C ASP A 95 4.71 5.98 -7.12
N SER A 96 3.41 5.94 -6.77
CA SER A 96 2.68 4.68 -6.74
C SER A 96 2.49 4.11 -8.16
N PRO A 97 2.87 2.85 -8.41
CA PRO A 97 2.57 2.18 -9.67
C PRO A 97 1.11 1.74 -9.79
N TYR A 98 0.36 1.75 -8.69
CA TYR A 98 -1.01 1.23 -8.62
C TYR A 98 -2.07 2.32 -8.48
N VAL A 99 -1.72 3.48 -7.94
CA VAL A 99 -2.62 4.61 -7.71
C VAL A 99 -2.20 5.79 -8.57
N SER A 100 -3.04 6.20 -9.52
CA SER A 100 -2.71 7.24 -10.51
C SER A 100 -2.37 8.62 -9.92
N ASN A 101 -2.94 8.97 -8.77
CA ASN A 101 -2.53 10.13 -7.97
C ASN A 101 -2.17 9.64 -6.59
N GLY A 102 -0.95 9.18 -6.40
CA GLY A 102 -0.54 8.59 -5.14
C GLY A 102 0.95 8.32 -5.09
N PHE A 103 1.41 7.98 -3.92
CA PHE A 103 2.78 7.58 -3.66
C PHE A 103 2.81 6.22 -2.94
N ALA A 104 3.93 5.54 -3.05
CA ALA A 104 4.21 4.30 -2.35
C ALA A 104 5.24 4.54 -1.25
N LEU A 105 5.06 3.86 -0.13
CA LEU A 105 6.00 3.79 0.99
C LEU A 105 6.55 2.37 1.08
N GLY A 106 7.84 2.19 0.84
CA GLY A 106 8.54 0.93 1.06
C GLY A 106 8.90 0.77 2.53
N LEU A 107 8.37 -0.28 3.19
CA LEU A 107 8.61 -0.49 4.62
C LEU A 107 9.97 -1.16 4.91
N GLY A 108 10.54 -1.85 3.92
CA GLY A 108 11.85 -2.50 4.04
C GLY A 108 11.93 -3.46 5.22
N ASP A 109 12.87 -3.21 6.13
CA ASP A 109 13.08 -3.99 7.35
C ASP A 109 11.97 -3.82 8.41
N LYS A 110 11.08 -2.84 8.22
CA LYS A 110 9.93 -2.52 9.09
C LYS A 110 8.63 -3.16 8.61
N THR A 111 8.72 -4.11 7.69
CA THR A 111 7.60 -4.91 7.18
C THR A 111 6.71 -5.43 8.30
N ILE A 112 5.39 -5.20 8.20
CA ILE A 112 4.41 -5.70 9.18
C ILE A 112 4.16 -7.18 8.91
N GLN A 113 4.72 -8.04 9.75
CA GLN A 113 4.64 -9.49 9.61
C GLN A 113 3.21 -10.02 9.89
N PRO A 114 2.87 -11.23 9.40
CA PRO A 114 1.60 -11.87 9.74
C PRO A 114 1.34 -11.92 11.25
N GLY A 115 0.13 -11.51 11.65
CA GLY A 115 -0.28 -11.44 13.05
C GLY A 115 0.22 -10.23 13.83
N GLN A 116 1.02 -9.35 13.22
CA GLN A 116 1.52 -8.12 13.84
C GLN A 116 0.68 -6.90 13.45
N SER A 117 0.85 -5.85 14.23
CA SER A 117 0.31 -4.51 13.93
C SER A 117 1.46 -3.53 13.72
N GLY A 118 1.20 -2.46 12.98
CA GLY A 118 2.08 -1.31 12.87
C GLY A 118 1.27 -0.03 12.70
N GLN A 119 1.69 1.05 13.36
CA GLN A 119 1.13 2.38 13.16
C GLN A 119 2.01 3.16 12.20
N VAL A 120 1.42 3.59 11.09
CA VAL A 120 2.09 4.44 10.10
C VAL A 120 1.55 5.85 10.23
N ASN A 121 2.45 6.81 10.44
CA ASN A 121 2.16 8.23 10.42
C ASN A 121 2.76 8.82 9.15
N ILE A 122 2.00 9.69 8.46
CA ILE A 122 2.45 10.30 7.21
C ILE A 122 2.10 11.78 7.25
N TRP A 123 3.06 12.63 6.95
CA TRP A 123 2.90 14.06 6.81
C TRP A 123 3.23 14.48 5.38
N VAL A 124 2.25 15.10 4.71
CA VAL A 124 2.41 15.60 3.32
C VAL A 124 2.12 17.08 3.32
N THR A 125 3.08 17.91 2.90
CA THR A 125 2.92 19.36 2.86
C THR A 125 2.92 19.91 1.44
N GLY A 126 2.30 21.08 1.24
CA GLY A 126 2.34 21.81 -0.02
C GLY A 126 1.54 21.16 -1.15
N VAL A 127 0.43 20.47 -0.83
CA VAL A 127 -0.47 19.88 -1.82
C VAL A 127 -1.28 20.98 -2.47
N GLN A 128 -1.23 21.08 -3.81
CA GLN A 128 -1.85 22.17 -4.59
C GLN A 128 -3.09 21.67 -5.35
N ASN A 129 -3.83 22.63 -5.91
CA ASN A 129 -4.99 22.37 -6.77
C ASN A 129 -6.13 21.55 -6.13
N VAL A 130 -6.21 21.52 -4.80
CA VAL A 130 -7.29 20.86 -4.07
C VAL A 130 -8.56 21.71 -4.06
N PHE A 131 -8.39 23.03 -3.93
CA PHE A 131 -9.50 23.97 -3.88
C PHE A 131 -9.71 24.65 -5.24
N LYS A 132 -10.95 24.62 -5.74
CA LYS A 132 -11.36 25.44 -6.88
C LYS A 132 -12.06 26.68 -6.33
N GLY A 133 -11.41 27.83 -6.44
CA GLY A 133 -12.03 29.12 -6.11
C GLY A 133 -13.19 29.40 -7.05
N VAL A 134 -14.42 29.51 -6.53
CA VAL A 134 -15.54 30.09 -7.25
C VAL A 134 -15.53 31.60 -6.92
N VAL A 135 -15.04 32.40 -7.86
CA VAL A 135 -15.14 33.86 -7.74
C VAL A 135 -16.58 34.25 -8.08
N ASN A 136 -17.42 34.35 -7.07
CA ASN A 136 -18.72 35.00 -7.21
C ASN A 136 -18.48 36.52 -7.18
N VAL A 137 -18.36 37.14 -8.35
CA VAL A 137 -18.40 38.59 -8.45
C VAL A 137 -19.86 39.03 -8.25
N PHE A 138 -20.21 39.45 -7.04
CA PHE A 138 -21.47 40.14 -6.81
C PHE A 138 -21.30 41.55 -7.36
N PRO A 139 -22.09 41.98 -8.38
CA PRO A 139 -22.10 43.39 -8.77
C PRO A 139 -22.67 44.18 -7.58
N PHE A 140 -21.84 45.06 -7.01
CA PHE A 140 -22.36 46.09 -6.08
C PHE A 140 -23.16 47.09 -6.92
N TYR A 141 -24.45 47.16 -6.69
CA TYR A 141 -25.32 48.21 -7.18
C TYR A 141 -25.34 49.36 -6.17
#